data_8eb0dc87d28bff47c34f25b47d885d9b
#
_entry.id   8eb0dc87d28bff47c34f25b47d885d9b
#
_cell.length_a   1.000
_cell.length_b   1.000
_cell.length_c   1.000
_cell.angle_alpha   90.00
_cell.angle_beta   90.00
_cell.angle_gamma   90.00
#
_symmetry.space_group_name_H-M   'P 1'
#
loop_
_entity.id
_entity.type
_entity.pdbx_description
1 polymer ?
#
loop_
_entity_poly.entity_id
_entity_poly.type
_entity_poly.pdbx_seq_one_letter_code
_entity_poly.pdbx_strand_id
1 'polypeptide(L)'
;MNDIANAATLAQPTKEELESLPLVSVSMPVFNSERYIAEAIESILAQTYTNFELIIVDDGSSDRTREIIDQFTDKRIIKVYSDQNRGLITTRNLIAGMAKGKYLALLDADDRAFPERLALQVEFLENNFADLCGADHFTLNQVTGERKSSKQRHSNADIQALLSVCSPVCNPAMMGKLEIFKQFPYKASYMHAEDYCLWTEIALAGYRFANIRKKLITYRLHSTQTSVNHLQAARNVFSNAQASYLKMLGIPETCLPRPLPFYERLKYGVTFIKLINERIPHISIGANMELYARFQFRGNGLWTPLTRLERICVALYGSLVGRTGD
;
A
#
# COMPACT_ATOMS: atom_id res chain seq x y z
N MET A 1 39.18 -13.87 17.00
CA MET A 1 38.62 -14.72 18.04
C MET A 1 37.96 -13.80 19.05
N ASN A 2 36.71 -14.06 19.36
CA ASN A 2 35.88 -13.41 20.39
C ASN A 2 35.49 -11.96 20.13
N ASP A 3 34.30 -11.78 19.61
CA ASP A 3 33.32 -10.78 20.05
C ASP A 3 31.98 -10.98 19.31
N ILE A 4 31.35 -12.14 19.58
CA ILE A 4 29.93 -12.36 19.24
C ILE A 4 29.29 -12.92 20.53
N ALA A 5 28.96 -12.06 21.47
CA ALA A 5 28.02 -12.34 22.53
C ALA A 5 27.68 -11.05 23.30
N ASN A 6 26.82 -10.23 22.73
CA ASN A 6 25.98 -9.33 23.54
C ASN A 6 24.61 -9.21 22.86
N ALA A 7 23.82 -10.29 22.94
CA ALA A 7 22.39 -10.19 22.84
C ALA A 7 21.93 -9.42 24.10
N ALA A 8 21.90 -8.11 24.01
CA ALA A 8 21.25 -7.29 25.01
C ALA A 8 19.80 -7.78 25.11
N THR A 9 19.46 -8.39 26.23
CA THR A 9 18.08 -8.66 26.63
C THR A 9 17.40 -7.29 26.67
N LEU A 10 16.64 -6.96 25.66
CA LEU A 10 15.84 -5.74 25.65
C LEU A 10 14.92 -5.86 26.88
N ALA A 11 15.16 -5.04 27.89
CA ALA A 11 14.32 -4.92 29.05
C ALA A 11 12.89 -4.65 28.57
N GLN A 12 11.90 -5.31 29.13
CA GLN A 12 10.52 -5.01 28.82
C GLN A 12 10.25 -3.54 29.21
N PRO A 13 9.64 -2.74 28.32
CA PRO A 13 9.38 -1.34 28.60
C PRO A 13 8.54 -1.20 29.89
N THR A 14 8.87 -0.21 30.70
CA THR A 14 8.11 0.12 31.91
C THR A 14 6.70 0.57 31.56
N LYS A 15 5.80 0.56 32.55
CA LYS A 15 4.41 1.03 32.34
C LYS A 15 4.36 2.51 31.88
N GLU A 16 5.25 3.36 32.38
CA GLU A 16 5.37 4.77 31.98
C GLU A 16 5.87 4.91 30.55
N GLU A 17 6.84 4.09 30.12
CA GLU A 17 7.30 4.05 28.72
C GLU A 17 6.21 3.56 27.78
N LEU A 18 5.40 2.56 28.18
CA LEU A 18 4.26 2.08 27.39
C LEU A 18 3.16 3.14 27.26
N GLU A 19 2.91 3.94 28.30
CA GLU A 19 1.94 5.04 28.30
C GLU A 19 2.42 6.24 27.47
N SER A 20 3.72 6.39 27.23
CA SER A 20 4.33 7.43 26.39
C SER A 20 4.31 7.08 24.89
N LEU A 21 4.09 5.82 24.52
CA LEU A 21 4.06 5.39 23.13
C LEU A 21 2.79 5.91 22.42
N PRO A 22 2.87 6.34 21.16
CA PRO A 22 1.69 6.78 20.43
C PRO A 22 0.67 5.65 20.22
N LEU A 23 -0.61 5.94 20.44
CA LEU A 23 -1.68 4.98 20.15
C LEU A 23 -1.76 4.72 18.64
N VAL A 24 -1.86 3.46 18.25
CA VAL A 24 -2.13 3.02 16.87
C VAL A 24 -3.56 2.49 16.77
N SER A 25 -4.37 3.05 15.87
CA SER A 25 -5.64 2.45 15.48
C SER A 25 -5.39 1.49 14.32
N VAL A 26 -5.75 0.21 14.47
CA VAL A 26 -5.70 -0.77 13.39
C VAL A 26 -7.08 -0.86 12.74
N SER A 27 -7.15 -0.58 11.45
CA SER A 27 -8.37 -0.62 10.64
C SER A 27 -8.56 -2.01 10.04
N MET A 28 -9.66 -2.66 10.37
CA MET A 28 -10.03 -3.97 9.83
C MET A 28 -11.49 -3.96 9.35
N PRO A 29 -11.73 -3.56 8.08
CA PRO A 29 -13.04 -3.72 7.45
C PRO A 29 -13.28 -5.20 7.13
N VAL A 30 -14.49 -5.69 7.38
CA VAL A 30 -14.83 -7.10 7.28
C VAL A 30 -16.14 -7.30 6.54
N PHE A 31 -16.18 -8.26 5.62
CA PHE A 31 -17.39 -8.76 4.99
C PHE A 31 -17.19 -10.19 4.51
N ASN A 32 -18.01 -11.14 5.01
CA ASN A 32 -17.98 -12.57 4.64
C ASN A 32 -16.56 -13.17 4.68
N SER A 33 -15.90 -13.07 5.83
CA SER A 33 -14.50 -13.43 6.03
C SER A 33 -14.30 -14.59 7.01
N GLU A 34 -15.30 -15.46 7.20
CA GLU A 34 -15.26 -16.57 8.19
C GLU A 34 -14.01 -17.44 8.11
N ARG A 35 -13.40 -17.57 6.92
CA ARG A 35 -12.21 -18.41 6.69
C ARG A 35 -10.92 -17.81 7.20
N TYR A 36 -10.84 -16.48 7.35
CA TYR A 36 -9.56 -15.79 7.54
C TYR A 36 -9.55 -14.86 8.74
N ILE A 37 -10.73 -14.37 9.16
CA ILE A 37 -10.85 -13.32 10.17
C ILE A 37 -10.18 -13.68 11.50
N ALA A 38 -10.26 -14.92 11.95
CA ALA A 38 -9.62 -15.36 13.20
C ALA A 38 -8.10 -15.15 13.14
N GLU A 39 -7.42 -15.63 12.09
CA GLU A 39 -5.99 -15.47 11.92
C GLU A 39 -5.57 -13.99 11.75
N ALA A 40 -6.40 -13.17 11.10
CA ALA A 40 -6.15 -11.74 10.97
C ALA A 40 -6.17 -11.04 12.34
N ILE A 41 -7.20 -11.30 13.16
CA ILE A 41 -7.32 -10.76 14.53
C ILE A 41 -6.16 -11.24 15.40
N GLU A 42 -5.88 -12.54 15.43
CA GLU A 42 -4.77 -13.12 16.20
C GLU A 42 -3.43 -12.47 15.85
N SER A 43 -3.20 -12.19 14.56
CA SER A 43 -1.97 -11.55 14.09
C SER A 43 -1.77 -10.13 14.63
N ILE A 44 -2.86 -9.41 14.91
CA ILE A 44 -2.81 -8.09 15.54
C ILE A 44 -2.69 -8.21 17.06
N LEU A 45 -3.37 -9.16 17.68
CA LEU A 45 -3.25 -9.37 19.12
C LEU A 45 -1.84 -9.83 19.53
N ALA A 46 -1.12 -10.51 18.61
CA ALA A 46 0.26 -10.96 18.77
C ALA A 46 1.32 -9.89 18.45
N GLN A 47 0.96 -8.63 18.23
CA GLN A 47 1.94 -7.58 17.97
C GLN A 47 2.82 -7.30 19.19
N THR A 48 4.11 -7.09 18.95
CA THR A 48 5.06 -6.69 20.01
C THR A 48 4.81 -5.27 20.51
N TYR A 49 4.20 -4.43 19.69
CA TYR A 49 3.70 -3.10 20.07
C TYR A 49 2.35 -3.24 20.72
N THR A 50 2.20 -2.85 21.97
CA THR A 50 1.00 -3.14 22.78
C THR A 50 0.00 -1.99 22.85
N ASN A 51 0.42 -0.73 22.59
CA ASN A 51 -0.44 0.44 22.65
C ASN A 51 -1.24 0.64 21.33
N PHE A 52 -2.22 -0.22 21.10
CA PHE A 52 -3.09 -0.13 19.93
C PHE A 52 -4.55 -0.38 20.30
N GLU A 53 -5.45 0.08 19.45
CA GLU A 53 -6.84 -0.36 19.36
C GLU A 53 -7.06 -1.05 18.01
N LEU A 54 -7.82 -2.14 17.98
CA LEU A 54 -8.22 -2.84 16.77
C LEU A 54 -9.70 -2.56 16.50
N ILE A 55 -9.99 -1.79 15.46
CA ILE A 55 -11.36 -1.43 15.07
C ILE A 55 -11.81 -2.37 13.96
N ILE A 56 -12.71 -3.28 14.30
CA ILE A 56 -13.32 -4.26 13.40
C ILE A 56 -14.73 -3.77 13.07
N VAL A 57 -14.97 -3.49 11.80
CA VAL A 57 -16.32 -3.14 11.33
C VAL A 57 -16.80 -4.21 10.36
N ASP A 58 -17.75 -5.01 10.81
CA ASP A 58 -18.43 -5.99 9.99
C ASP A 58 -19.54 -5.34 9.17
N ASP A 59 -19.38 -5.34 7.87
CA ASP A 59 -20.27 -4.67 6.92
C ASP A 59 -21.46 -5.55 6.50
N GLY A 60 -22.15 -6.15 7.47
CA GLY A 60 -23.34 -6.95 7.22
C GLY A 60 -23.04 -8.36 6.71
N SER A 61 -22.05 -9.05 7.28
CA SER A 61 -21.75 -10.45 6.91
C SER A 61 -22.92 -11.38 7.14
N SER A 62 -23.08 -12.33 6.22
CA SER A 62 -24.14 -13.38 6.25
C SER A 62 -23.59 -14.77 6.58
N ASP A 63 -22.28 -14.94 6.67
CA ASP A 63 -21.58 -16.15 7.08
C ASP A 63 -21.28 -16.13 8.60
N ARG A 64 -20.42 -17.01 9.07
CA ARG A 64 -20.05 -17.11 10.49
C ARG A 64 -19.06 -16.05 10.96
N THR A 65 -18.78 -15.03 10.18
CA THR A 65 -17.81 -13.97 10.50
C THR A 65 -18.09 -13.33 11.86
N ARG A 66 -19.35 -12.95 12.14
CA ARG A 66 -19.74 -12.31 13.42
C ARG A 66 -19.52 -13.24 14.61
N GLU A 67 -19.93 -14.51 14.48
CA GLU A 67 -19.74 -15.51 15.52
C GLU A 67 -18.26 -15.67 15.89
N ILE A 68 -17.38 -15.63 14.90
CA ILE A 68 -15.93 -15.73 15.10
C ILE A 68 -15.38 -14.47 15.78
N ILE A 69 -15.78 -13.28 15.33
CA ILE A 69 -15.36 -12.00 15.95
C ILE A 69 -15.79 -11.96 17.43
N ASP A 70 -16.98 -12.49 17.76
CA ASP A 70 -17.51 -12.44 19.11
C ASP A 70 -16.75 -13.30 20.12
N GLN A 71 -16.01 -14.33 19.65
CA GLN A 71 -15.14 -15.16 20.49
C GLN A 71 -13.92 -14.41 21.05
N PHE A 72 -13.50 -13.31 20.43
CA PHE A 72 -12.38 -12.51 20.89
C PHE A 72 -12.84 -11.51 21.97
N THR A 73 -12.27 -11.61 23.17
CA THR A 73 -12.67 -10.78 24.35
C THR A 73 -11.61 -9.75 24.75
N ASP A 74 -10.53 -9.58 23.96
CA ASP A 74 -9.48 -8.60 24.25
C ASP A 74 -10.07 -7.18 24.25
N LYS A 75 -9.81 -6.43 25.34
CA LYS A 75 -10.34 -5.07 25.56
C LYS A 75 -9.87 -4.01 24.54
N ARG A 76 -8.81 -4.33 23.78
CA ARG A 76 -8.31 -3.47 22.71
C ARG A 76 -9.14 -3.57 21.43
N ILE A 77 -10.04 -4.54 21.31
CA ILE A 77 -10.89 -4.73 20.15
C ILE A 77 -12.16 -3.90 20.30
N ILE A 78 -12.43 -3.08 19.28
CA ILE A 78 -13.68 -2.33 19.11
C ILE A 78 -14.45 -3.02 17.98
N LYS A 79 -15.61 -3.59 18.30
CA LYS A 79 -16.44 -4.32 17.34
C LYS A 79 -17.65 -3.47 16.96
N VAL A 80 -17.89 -3.34 15.66
CA VAL A 80 -19.06 -2.64 15.11
C VAL A 80 -19.70 -3.54 14.07
N TYR A 81 -21.02 -3.71 14.16
CA TYR A 81 -21.79 -4.58 13.26
C TYR A 81 -22.81 -3.74 12.50
N SER A 82 -22.77 -3.80 11.18
CA SER A 82 -23.79 -3.20 10.32
C SER A 82 -24.91 -4.20 10.05
N ASP A 83 -26.15 -3.71 9.96
CA ASP A 83 -27.29 -4.57 9.62
C ASP A 83 -27.32 -4.96 8.13
N GLN A 84 -26.64 -4.19 7.30
CA GLN A 84 -26.57 -4.42 5.85
C GLN A 84 -25.21 -3.99 5.29
N ASN A 85 -24.84 -4.56 4.15
CA ASN A 85 -23.62 -4.18 3.45
C ASN A 85 -23.75 -2.76 2.86
N ARG A 86 -22.87 -1.84 3.30
CA ARG A 86 -22.77 -0.44 2.85
C ARG A 86 -21.57 -0.19 1.97
N GLY A 87 -20.73 -1.22 1.79
CA GLY A 87 -19.54 -1.23 0.94
C GLY A 87 -18.26 -0.80 1.65
N LEU A 88 -17.15 -1.30 1.15
CA LEU A 88 -15.81 -1.14 1.71
C LEU A 88 -15.41 0.32 1.96
N ILE A 89 -15.75 1.22 1.05
CA ILE A 89 -15.46 2.66 1.16
C ILE A 89 -16.14 3.26 2.40
N THR A 90 -17.42 2.98 2.60
CA THR A 90 -18.17 3.44 3.77
C THR A 90 -17.56 2.90 5.05
N THR A 91 -17.23 1.63 5.06
CA THR A 91 -16.65 0.92 6.21
C THR A 91 -15.27 1.46 6.58
N ARG A 92 -14.38 1.69 5.62
CA ARG A 92 -13.06 2.30 5.85
C ARG A 92 -13.17 3.73 6.39
N ASN A 93 -14.07 4.54 5.85
CA ASN A 93 -14.30 5.90 6.35
C ASN A 93 -14.90 5.91 7.77
N LEU A 94 -15.80 4.99 8.08
CA LEU A 94 -16.35 4.83 9.43
C LEU A 94 -15.22 4.50 10.43
N ILE A 95 -14.34 3.56 10.09
CA ILE A 95 -13.19 3.20 10.93
C ILE A 95 -12.27 4.41 11.13
N ALA A 96 -11.92 5.14 10.07
CA ALA A 96 -11.07 6.32 10.17
C ALA A 96 -11.71 7.43 11.04
N GLY A 97 -13.05 7.56 11.00
CA GLY A 97 -13.80 8.48 11.86
C GLY A 97 -13.80 8.08 13.34
N MET A 98 -13.83 6.78 13.63
CA MET A 98 -13.83 6.23 14.99
C MET A 98 -12.43 6.18 15.62
N ALA A 99 -11.40 6.09 14.80
CA ALA A 99 -10.01 5.94 15.21
C ALA A 99 -9.55 7.11 16.11
N LYS A 100 -8.82 6.77 17.19
CA LYS A 100 -8.30 7.70 18.21
C LYS A 100 -6.78 7.77 18.23
N GLY A 101 -6.11 6.86 17.51
CA GLY A 101 -4.66 6.77 17.46
C GLY A 101 -4.01 7.98 16.80
N LYS A 102 -2.73 8.20 17.08
CA LYS A 102 -1.86 9.08 16.29
C LYS A 102 -1.70 8.55 14.86
N TYR A 103 -1.66 7.23 14.73
CA TYR A 103 -1.50 6.51 13.47
C TYR A 103 -2.70 5.62 13.17
N LEU A 104 -3.00 5.46 11.88
CA LEU A 104 -3.92 4.46 11.35
C LEU A 104 -3.13 3.42 10.58
N ALA A 105 -3.18 2.16 11.00
CA ALA A 105 -2.61 1.01 10.30
C ALA A 105 -3.73 0.24 9.59
N LEU A 106 -3.55 -0.04 8.30
CA LEU A 106 -4.53 -0.80 7.52
C LEU A 106 -4.21 -2.29 7.59
N LEU A 107 -5.22 -3.14 7.75
CA LEU A 107 -5.12 -4.58 7.56
C LEU A 107 -6.45 -5.10 7.06
N ASP A 108 -6.42 -5.81 5.93
CA ASP A 108 -7.63 -6.45 5.40
C ASP A 108 -7.88 -7.77 6.18
N ALA A 109 -9.16 -8.16 6.30
CA ALA A 109 -9.61 -9.27 7.14
C ALA A 109 -9.14 -10.67 6.66
N ASP A 110 -8.55 -10.74 5.48
CA ASP A 110 -7.98 -11.93 4.87
C ASP A 110 -6.44 -11.98 4.93
N ASP A 111 -5.78 -10.97 5.50
CA ASP A 111 -4.33 -10.86 5.59
C ASP A 111 -3.80 -11.14 7.00
N ARG A 112 -2.48 -11.25 7.14
CA ARG A 112 -1.80 -11.49 8.42
C ARG A 112 -0.63 -10.54 8.61
N ALA A 113 -0.57 -9.88 9.77
CA ALA A 113 0.58 -9.07 10.17
C ALA A 113 1.67 -9.94 10.82
N PHE A 114 2.96 -9.59 10.62
CA PHE A 114 4.05 -10.15 11.41
C PHE A 114 4.13 -9.43 12.77
N PRO A 115 4.60 -10.11 13.83
CA PRO A 115 4.55 -9.58 15.21
C PRO A 115 5.21 -8.23 15.41
N GLU A 116 6.26 -7.91 14.68
CA GLU A 116 7.02 -6.67 14.79
C GLU A 116 6.49 -5.52 13.92
N ARG A 117 5.38 -5.71 13.19
CA ARG A 117 4.90 -4.75 12.21
C ARG A 117 4.64 -3.37 12.81
N LEU A 118 3.77 -3.30 13.83
CA LEU A 118 3.38 -2.01 14.40
C LEU A 118 4.57 -1.29 15.03
N ALA A 119 5.43 -2.00 15.75
CA ALA A 119 6.62 -1.44 16.39
C ALA A 119 7.53 -0.76 15.36
N LEU A 120 7.88 -1.48 14.28
CA LEU A 120 8.77 -0.95 13.24
C LEU A 120 8.16 0.21 12.44
N GLN A 121 6.85 0.17 12.18
CA GLN A 121 6.19 1.24 11.47
C GLN A 121 6.06 2.51 12.34
N VAL A 122 5.76 2.36 13.63
CA VAL A 122 5.74 3.49 14.57
C VAL A 122 7.13 4.11 14.68
N GLU A 123 8.16 3.32 14.94
CA GLU A 123 9.55 3.80 15.01
C GLU A 123 9.94 4.58 13.74
N PHE A 124 9.59 4.04 12.57
CA PHE A 124 9.88 4.67 11.29
C PHE A 124 9.20 6.04 11.13
N LEU A 125 7.92 6.14 11.52
CA LEU A 125 7.15 7.38 11.42
C LEU A 125 7.54 8.41 12.49
N GLU A 126 7.86 7.98 13.72
CA GLU A 126 8.34 8.86 14.78
C GLU A 126 9.71 9.47 14.44
N ASN A 127 10.60 8.76 13.74
CA ASN A 127 11.84 9.30 13.20
C ASN A 127 11.63 10.25 12.00
N ASN A 128 10.38 10.53 11.64
CA ASN A 128 9.99 11.47 10.59
C ASN A 128 10.59 11.17 9.19
N PHE A 129 10.86 9.90 8.91
CA PHE A 129 11.36 9.48 7.59
C PHE A 129 10.30 9.62 6.49
N ALA A 130 9.02 9.49 6.84
CA ALA A 130 7.87 9.67 5.95
C ALA A 130 6.62 10.07 6.75
N ASP A 131 5.53 10.40 6.06
CA ASP A 131 4.22 10.68 6.65
C ASP A 131 3.33 9.44 6.61
N LEU A 132 3.59 8.54 5.63
CA LEU A 132 3.00 7.21 5.49
C LEU A 132 4.09 6.19 5.16
N CYS A 133 3.98 5.00 5.74
CA CYS A 133 4.89 3.92 5.42
C CYS A 133 4.13 2.61 5.17
N GLY A 134 4.55 1.91 4.12
CA GLY A 134 4.21 0.52 3.86
C GLY A 134 5.39 -0.40 4.18
N ALA A 135 5.36 -1.60 3.62
CA ALA A 135 6.43 -2.58 3.80
C ALA A 135 6.50 -3.56 2.63
N ASP A 136 7.62 -4.28 2.53
CA ASP A 136 7.67 -5.51 1.76
C ASP A 136 6.68 -6.53 2.34
N HIS A 137 6.26 -7.51 1.55
CA HIS A 137 5.30 -8.51 1.99
C HIS A 137 5.58 -9.89 1.38
N PHE A 138 4.95 -10.90 1.93
CA PHE A 138 4.79 -12.17 1.24
C PHE A 138 3.41 -12.23 0.61
N THR A 139 3.32 -12.79 -0.60
CA THR A 139 2.05 -13.18 -1.21
C THR A 139 1.84 -14.66 -1.00
N LEU A 140 0.69 -15.08 -0.49
CA LEU A 140 0.32 -16.48 -0.28
C LEU A 140 -0.90 -16.84 -1.13
N ASN A 141 -0.72 -17.72 -2.10
CA ASN A 141 -1.83 -18.25 -2.87
C ASN A 141 -2.54 -19.35 -2.07
N GLN A 142 -3.80 -19.14 -1.71
CA GLN A 142 -4.57 -20.06 -0.87
C GLN A 142 -4.96 -21.36 -1.58
N VAL A 143 -4.98 -21.37 -2.93
CA VAL A 143 -5.31 -22.56 -3.71
C VAL A 143 -4.10 -23.48 -3.87
N THR A 144 -2.94 -22.91 -4.18
CA THR A 144 -1.71 -23.67 -4.46
C THR A 144 -0.80 -23.82 -3.26
N GLY A 145 -0.99 -23.04 -2.19
CA GLY A 145 -0.07 -22.94 -1.06
C GLY A 145 1.25 -22.20 -1.38
N GLU A 146 1.42 -21.73 -2.61
CA GLU A 146 2.64 -21.07 -3.04
C GLU A 146 2.83 -19.73 -2.32
N ARG A 147 4.02 -19.54 -1.72
CA ARG A 147 4.41 -18.30 -1.06
C ARG A 147 5.51 -17.60 -1.85
N LYS A 148 5.25 -16.37 -2.29
CA LYS A 148 6.20 -15.53 -3.02
C LYS A 148 6.63 -14.33 -2.18
N SER A 149 7.91 -13.98 -2.27
CA SER A 149 8.44 -12.74 -1.70
C SER A 149 8.18 -11.59 -2.66
N SER A 150 7.44 -10.58 -2.21
CA SER A 150 7.24 -9.32 -2.92
C SER A 150 8.09 -8.23 -2.28
N LYS A 151 8.82 -7.48 -3.13
CA LYS A 151 9.62 -6.32 -2.72
C LYS A 151 9.00 -5.08 -3.31
N GLN A 152 8.78 -4.07 -2.47
CA GLN A 152 8.27 -2.76 -2.87
C GLN A 152 9.41 -1.79 -3.19
N ARG A 153 9.11 -0.66 -3.81
CA ARG A 153 10.02 0.49 -3.85
C ARG A 153 9.99 1.21 -2.51
N HIS A 154 11.13 1.72 -2.05
CA HIS A 154 11.28 2.16 -0.67
C HIS A 154 11.37 3.67 -0.51
N SER A 155 11.85 4.41 -1.53
CA SER A 155 11.98 5.86 -1.47
C SER A 155 10.72 6.58 -1.91
N ASN A 156 10.48 7.77 -1.35
CA ASN A 156 9.37 8.63 -1.75
C ASN A 156 9.37 8.92 -3.26
N ALA A 157 10.53 9.27 -3.83
CA ALA A 157 10.65 9.56 -5.24
C ALA A 157 10.23 8.38 -6.13
N ASP A 158 10.69 7.16 -5.80
CA ASP A 158 10.34 5.96 -6.55
C ASP A 158 8.84 5.64 -6.44
N ILE A 159 8.26 5.80 -5.25
CA ILE A 159 6.84 5.55 -5.01
C ILE A 159 5.99 6.55 -5.80
N GLN A 160 6.27 7.84 -5.68
CA GLN A 160 5.54 8.89 -6.41
C GLN A 160 5.68 8.72 -7.93
N ALA A 161 6.87 8.40 -8.42
CA ALA A 161 7.06 8.13 -9.83
C ALA A 161 6.22 6.95 -10.33
N LEU A 162 6.20 5.83 -9.57
CA LEU A 162 5.44 4.65 -9.95
C LEU A 162 3.92 4.81 -9.80
N LEU A 163 3.43 5.72 -8.97
CA LEU A 163 2.01 6.10 -8.96
C LEU A 163 1.53 6.59 -10.32
N SER A 164 2.43 7.08 -11.18
CA SER A 164 2.09 7.43 -12.55
C SER A 164 1.70 6.25 -13.44
N VAL A 165 1.97 5.01 -13.03
CA VAL A 165 1.72 3.80 -13.84
C VAL A 165 1.11 2.61 -13.09
N CYS A 166 1.17 2.58 -11.76
CA CYS A 166 0.63 1.48 -10.93
C CYS A 166 0.43 1.91 -9.47
N SER A 167 -0.13 1.02 -8.64
CA SER A 167 -0.04 1.14 -7.17
C SER A 167 1.29 0.53 -6.70
N PRO A 168 2.24 1.34 -6.19
CA PRO A 168 3.56 0.87 -5.75
C PRO A 168 3.61 0.51 -4.28
N VAL A 169 2.48 0.51 -3.60
CA VAL A 169 2.34 0.15 -2.19
C VAL A 169 1.35 -0.98 -2.02
N CYS A 170 1.55 -1.80 -0.99
CA CYS A 170 0.62 -2.84 -0.59
C CYS A 170 -0.36 -2.24 0.41
N ASN A 171 -1.62 -2.05 0.01
CA ASN A 171 -2.61 -1.34 0.83
C ASN A 171 -2.73 -1.86 2.27
N PRO A 172 -2.92 -3.17 2.53
CA PRO A 172 -3.03 -3.68 3.89
C PRO A 172 -1.71 -3.62 4.70
N ALA A 173 -0.58 -3.24 4.08
CA ALA A 173 0.67 -2.99 4.77
C ALA A 173 0.87 -1.52 5.17
N MET A 174 -0.01 -0.62 4.75
CA MET A 174 0.16 0.81 4.99
C MET A 174 -0.17 1.21 6.42
N MET A 175 0.61 2.15 6.95
CA MET A 175 0.36 2.92 8.16
C MET A 175 0.70 4.39 7.89
N GLY A 176 -0.05 5.31 8.43
CA GLY A 176 0.22 6.74 8.32
C GLY A 176 -0.42 7.52 9.45
N LYS A 177 -0.14 8.82 9.53
CA LYS A 177 -0.79 9.72 10.48
C LYS A 177 -2.30 9.70 10.27
N LEU A 178 -3.07 9.50 11.33
CA LEU A 178 -4.54 9.42 11.24
C LEU A 178 -5.17 10.68 10.62
N GLU A 179 -4.59 11.84 10.88
CA GLU A 179 -5.06 13.11 10.31
C GLU A 179 -5.10 13.11 8.77
N ILE A 180 -4.14 12.40 8.12
CA ILE A 180 -4.10 12.28 6.66
C ILE A 180 -5.34 11.51 6.16
N PHE A 181 -5.69 10.38 6.78
CA PHE A 181 -6.87 9.60 6.39
C PHE A 181 -8.18 10.33 6.67
N LYS A 182 -8.22 11.23 7.67
CA LYS A 182 -9.36 12.12 7.93
C LYS A 182 -9.45 13.25 6.91
N GLN A 183 -8.32 13.78 6.47
CA GLN A 183 -8.25 14.83 5.44
C GLN A 183 -8.58 14.30 4.05
N PHE A 184 -8.18 13.06 3.75
CA PHE A 184 -8.40 12.39 2.46
C PHE A 184 -9.28 11.15 2.66
N PRO A 185 -10.62 11.30 2.81
CA PRO A 185 -11.50 10.15 2.93
C PRO A 185 -11.60 9.38 1.60
N TYR A 186 -11.85 8.09 1.68
CA TYR A 186 -12.19 7.29 0.51
C TYR A 186 -13.48 7.82 -0.15
N LYS A 187 -13.52 7.96 -1.47
CA LYS A 187 -14.65 8.51 -2.22
C LYS A 187 -15.41 7.41 -2.96
N ALA A 188 -16.74 7.46 -2.96
CA ALA A 188 -17.58 6.49 -3.66
C ALA A 188 -17.28 6.41 -5.16
N SER A 189 -16.86 7.53 -5.78
CA SER A 189 -16.43 7.58 -7.19
C SER A 189 -15.16 6.76 -7.48
N TYR A 190 -14.43 6.30 -6.45
CA TYR A 190 -13.19 5.53 -6.57
C TYR A 190 -13.40 4.03 -6.35
N MET A 191 -14.64 3.57 -6.30
CA MET A 191 -14.97 2.16 -6.09
C MET A 191 -14.17 1.24 -7.02
N HIS A 192 -13.60 0.18 -6.45
CA HIS A 192 -12.73 -0.82 -7.07
C HIS A 192 -11.27 -0.39 -7.35
N ALA A 193 -10.91 0.89 -7.16
CA ALA A 193 -9.53 1.38 -7.19
C ALA A 193 -9.33 2.47 -6.12
N GLU A 194 -10.08 2.37 -5.04
CA GLU A 194 -10.16 3.38 -3.97
C GLU A 194 -8.83 3.63 -3.28
N ASP A 195 -8.01 2.59 -3.12
CA ASP A 195 -6.68 2.67 -2.54
C ASP A 195 -5.73 3.47 -3.45
N TYR A 196 -5.65 3.11 -4.73
CA TYR A 196 -4.81 3.82 -5.69
C TYR A 196 -5.19 5.30 -5.82
N CYS A 197 -6.50 5.60 -5.90
CA CYS A 197 -6.98 6.97 -5.97
C CYS A 197 -6.60 7.77 -4.71
N LEU A 198 -6.75 7.16 -3.52
CA LEU A 198 -6.34 7.77 -2.26
C LEU A 198 -4.84 8.09 -2.25
N TRP A 199 -3.99 7.13 -2.65
CA TRP A 199 -2.54 7.33 -2.65
C TRP A 199 -2.11 8.41 -3.63
N THR A 200 -2.75 8.54 -4.79
CA THR A 200 -2.46 9.61 -5.75
C THR A 200 -2.84 10.99 -5.22
N GLU A 201 -3.99 11.12 -4.54
CA GLU A 201 -4.40 12.40 -3.91
C GLU A 201 -3.44 12.82 -2.79
N ILE A 202 -3.07 11.88 -1.92
CA ILE A 202 -2.13 12.15 -0.81
C ILE A 202 -0.75 12.54 -1.36
N ALA A 203 -0.28 11.88 -2.42
CA ALA A 203 1.01 12.21 -3.05
C ALA A 203 1.00 13.62 -3.67
N LEU A 204 -0.09 14.01 -4.35
CA LEU A 204 -0.28 15.35 -4.93
C LEU A 204 -0.35 16.44 -3.86
N ALA A 205 -0.80 16.13 -2.67
CA ALA A 205 -0.81 17.04 -1.52
C ALA A 205 0.58 17.20 -0.88
N GLY A 206 1.61 16.52 -1.39
CA GLY A 206 3.00 16.67 -0.94
C GLY A 206 3.40 15.79 0.25
N TYR A 207 2.56 14.86 0.69
CA TYR A 207 2.91 13.92 1.74
C TYR A 207 3.94 12.89 1.27
N ARG A 208 4.83 12.50 2.17
CA ARG A 208 5.96 11.62 1.89
C ARG A 208 5.60 10.17 2.19
N PHE A 209 5.92 9.31 1.24
CA PHE A 209 5.74 7.87 1.31
C PHE A 209 7.08 7.15 1.53
N ALA A 210 7.04 6.01 2.19
CA ALA A 210 8.13 5.06 2.20
C ALA A 210 7.61 3.62 2.27
N ASN A 211 8.47 2.64 1.97
CA ASN A 211 8.25 1.24 2.32
C ASN A 211 9.44 0.72 3.12
N ILE A 212 9.18 0.08 4.23
CA ILE A 212 10.19 -0.55 5.08
C ILE A 212 10.71 -1.81 4.38
N ARG A 213 12.04 -1.98 4.35
CA ARG A 213 12.72 -3.13 3.71
C ARG A 213 12.62 -4.42 4.52
N LYS A 214 11.46 -4.67 5.10
CA LYS A 214 11.15 -5.88 5.85
C LYS A 214 9.76 -6.36 5.50
N LYS A 215 9.56 -7.66 5.47
CA LYS A 215 8.24 -8.25 5.21
C LYS A 215 7.42 -8.19 6.48
N LEU A 216 6.38 -7.36 6.48
CA LEU A 216 5.58 -7.08 7.66
C LEU A 216 4.15 -7.62 7.57
N ILE A 217 3.76 -8.12 6.38
CA ILE A 217 2.49 -8.84 6.22
C ILE A 217 2.62 -10.05 5.29
N THR A 218 1.67 -10.96 5.39
CA THR A 218 1.35 -11.96 4.38
C THR A 218 0.04 -11.53 3.71
N TYR A 219 0.14 -11.13 2.44
CA TYR A 219 -0.99 -10.82 1.57
C TYR A 219 -1.53 -12.10 0.96
N ARG A 220 -2.81 -12.43 1.18
CA ARG A 220 -3.43 -13.63 0.64
C ARG A 220 -4.01 -13.39 -0.73
N LEU A 221 -3.96 -14.44 -1.57
CA LEU A 221 -4.63 -14.50 -2.86
C LEU A 221 -5.64 -15.63 -2.84
N HIS A 222 -6.91 -15.30 -3.07
CA HIS A 222 -8.00 -16.26 -3.18
C HIS A 222 -9.09 -15.80 -4.17
N SER A 223 -9.94 -16.69 -4.61
CA SER A 223 -10.91 -16.44 -5.70
C SER A 223 -12.04 -15.48 -5.35
N THR A 224 -12.29 -15.25 -4.06
CA THR A 224 -13.40 -14.39 -3.60
C THR A 224 -12.95 -12.94 -3.29
N GLN A 225 -11.68 -12.59 -3.56
CA GLN A 225 -11.20 -11.22 -3.36
C GLN A 225 -11.93 -10.22 -4.26
N THR A 226 -12.21 -9.04 -3.71
CA THR A 226 -12.86 -7.92 -4.42
C THR A 226 -12.09 -7.50 -5.67
N SER A 227 -10.75 -7.50 -5.59
CA SER A 227 -9.86 -7.13 -6.70
C SER A 227 -9.93 -8.06 -7.91
N VAL A 228 -10.38 -9.31 -7.74
CA VAL A 228 -10.53 -10.29 -8.83
C VAL A 228 -11.85 -10.12 -9.56
N ASN A 229 -12.91 -9.78 -8.83
CA ASN A 229 -14.28 -9.82 -9.35
C ASN A 229 -14.68 -8.58 -10.18
N HIS A 230 -13.96 -7.47 -10.08
CA HIS A 230 -14.35 -6.17 -10.69
C HIS A 230 -13.28 -5.55 -11.58
N LEU A 231 -12.47 -6.36 -12.25
CA LEU A 231 -11.28 -5.93 -13.01
C LEU A 231 -11.54 -4.82 -14.04
N GLN A 232 -12.67 -4.86 -14.78
CA GLN A 232 -12.94 -3.86 -15.81
C GLN A 232 -13.34 -2.51 -15.21
N ALA A 233 -14.20 -2.52 -14.18
CA ALA A 233 -14.58 -1.30 -13.46
C ALA A 233 -13.36 -0.67 -12.78
N ALA A 234 -12.55 -1.48 -12.11
CA ALA A 234 -11.29 -1.07 -11.49
C ALA A 234 -10.34 -0.41 -12.50
N ARG A 235 -10.19 -0.98 -13.72
CA ARG A 235 -9.34 -0.41 -14.77
C ARG A 235 -9.79 0.97 -15.21
N ASN A 236 -11.09 1.21 -15.34
CA ASN A 236 -11.61 2.52 -15.75
C ASN A 236 -11.34 3.58 -14.68
N VAL A 237 -11.64 3.28 -13.41
CA VAL A 237 -11.39 4.20 -12.28
C VAL A 237 -9.89 4.48 -12.16
N PHE A 238 -9.06 3.42 -12.19
CA PHE A 238 -7.62 3.54 -12.16
C PHE A 238 -7.08 4.44 -13.29
N SER A 239 -7.57 4.26 -14.54
CA SER A 239 -7.11 5.05 -15.68
C SER A 239 -7.45 6.53 -15.54
N ASN A 240 -8.62 6.85 -15.01
CA ASN A 240 -9.04 8.23 -14.75
C ASN A 240 -8.18 8.89 -13.66
N ALA A 241 -7.95 8.18 -12.55
CA ALA A 241 -7.09 8.65 -11.46
C ALA A 241 -5.64 8.85 -11.94
N GLN A 242 -5.12 7.93 -12.75
CA GLN A 242 -3.80 8.04 -13.35
C GLN A 242 -3.69 9.27 -14.26
N ALA A 243 -4.68 9.48 -15.16
CA ALA A 243 -4.69 10.65 -16.05
C ALA A 243 -4.70 11.95 -15.24
N SER A 244 -5.51 12.01 -14.18
CA SER A 244 -5.56 13.14 -13.26
C SER A 244 -4.22 13.36 -12.55
N TYR A 245 -3.60 12.31 -12.04
CA TYR A 245 -2.29 12.37 -11.39
C TYR A 245 -1.22 12.93 -12.33
N LEU A 246 -1.12 12.39 -13.55
CA LEU A 246 -0.17 12.84 -14.57
C LEU A 246 -0.41 14.30 -15.00
N LYS A 247 -1.66 14.70 -15.18
CA LYS A 247 -2.05 16.08 -15.48
C LYS A 247 -1.59 17.05 -14.38
N MET A 248 -1.80 16.70 -13.12
CA MET A 248 -1.37 17.51 -11.98
C MET A 248 0.15 17.58 -11.84
N LEU A 249 0.89 16.56 -12.28
CA LEU A 249 2.34 16.61 -12.42
C LEU A 249 2.80 17.45 -13.62
N GLY A 250 1.89 17.99 -14.42
CA GLY A 250 2.20 18.77 -15.62
C GLY A 250 2.72 17.91 -16.79
N ILE A 251 2.38 16.61 -16.82
CA ILE A 251 2.69 15.73 -17.96
C ILE A 251 1.65 15.95 -19.06
N PRO A 252 2.08 16.30 -20.29
CA PRO A 252 1.17 16.53 -21.39
C PRO A 252 0.35 15.28 -21.75
N GLU A 253 -0.92 15.45 -22.14
CA GLU A 253 -1.80 14.34 -22.54
C GLU A 253 -1.22 13.53 -23.72
N THR A 254 -0.48 14.17 -24.61
CA THR A 254 0.22 13.51 -25.72
C THR A 254 1.29 12.51 -25.27
N CYS A 255 1.76 12.62 -24.02
CA CYS A 255 2.75 11.75 -23.42
C CYS A 255 2.12 10.69 -22.52
N LEU A 256 0.79 10.60 -22.42
CA LEU A 256 0.12 9.59 -21.61
C LEU A 256 0.33 8.17 -22.16
N PRO A 257 0.39 7.15 -21.30
CA PRO A 257 0.50 5.75 -21.73
C PRO A 257 -0.65 5.36 -22.66
N ARG A 258 -0.33 4.93 -23.86
CA ARG A 258 -1.28 4.51 -24.89
C ARG A 258 -0.69 3.40 -25.76
N PRO A 259 -1.51 2.60 -26.46
CA PRO A 259 -1.00 1.65 -27.47
C PRO A 259 -0.25 2.38 -28.57
N LEU A 260 1.00 1.98 -28.82
CA LEU A 260 1.87 2.56 -29.85
C LEU A 260 2.59 1.45 -30.63
N PRO A 261 2.91 1.66 -31.92
CA PRO A 261 3.83 0.82 -32.66
C PRO A 261 5.20 0.72 -31.98
N PHE A 262 5.92 -0.39 -32.20
CA PHE A 262 7.17 -0.68 -31.48
C PHE A 262 8.20 0.46 -31.54
N TYR A 263 8.44 1.03 -32.72
CA TYR A 263 9.42 2.11 -32.90
C TYR A 263 9.01 3.44 -32.22
N GLU A 264 7.72 3.70 -32.11
CA GLU A 264 7.22 4.87 -31.39
C GLU A 264 7.29 4.67 -29.86
N ARG A 265 7.11 3.44 -29.38
CA ARG A 265 7.14 3.12 -27.95
C ARG A 265 8.43 3.54 -27.28
N LEU A 266 9.58 3.30 -27.95
CA LEU A 266 10.88 3.70 -27.40
C LEU A 266 10.97 5.22 -27.25
N LYS A 267 10.63 5.96 -28.29
CA LYS A 267 10.68 7.44 -28.29
C LYS A 267 9.76 8.03 -27.21
N TYR A 268 8.50 7.59 -27.18
CA TYR A 268 7.53 8.12 -26.21
C TYR A 268 7.81 7.66 -24.78
N GLY A 269 8.27 6.42 -24.59
CA GLY A 269 8.66 5.92 -23.27
C GLY A 269 9.86 6.68 -22.70
N VAL A 270 10.88 6.99 -23.50
CA VAL A 270 12.01 7.83 -23.09
C VAL A 270 11.53 9.24 -22.74
N THR A 271 10.69 9.84 -23.58
CA THR A 271 10.13 11.18 -23.32
C THR A 271 9.30 11.20 -22.02
N PHE A 272 8.47 10.18 -21.80
CA PHE A 272 7.68 10.05 -20.57
C PHE A 272 8.57 9.97 -19.33
N ILE A 273 9.59 9.11 -19.35
CA ILE A 273 10.53 8.96 -18.23
C ILE A 273 11.28 10.26 -17.97
N LYS A 274 11.73 10.95 -19.03
CA LYS A 274 12.38 12.26 -18.91
C LYS A 274 11.47 13.25 -18.18
N LEU A 275 10.23 13.40 -18.63
CA LEU A 275 9.25 14.31 -18.01
C LEU A 275 8.97 13.96 -16.56
N ILE A 276 8.83 12.66 -16.22
CA ILE A 276 8.64 12.22 -14.83
C ILE A 276 9.87 12.58 -13.97
N ASN A 277 11.10 12.36 -14.47
CA ASN A 277 12.32 12.69 -13.74
C ASN A 277 12.51 14.21 -13.54
N GLU A 278 12.04 15.03 -14.47
CA GLU A 278 12.02 16.49 -14.34
C GLU A 278 11.05 16.97 -13.26
N ARG A 279 9.96 16.23 -12.98
CA ARG A 279 8.94 16.57 -11.99
C ARG A 279 9.20 15.94 -10.62
N ILE A 280 9.81 14.79 -10.60
CA ILE A 280 10.11 14.00 -9.39
C ILE A 280 11.61 13.71 -9.42
N PRO A 281 12.45 14.48 -8.72
CA PRO A 281 13.89 14.28 -8.68
C PRO A 281 14.27 13.02 -7.88
N HIS A 282 15.47 12.50 -8.13
CA HIS A 282 16.10 11.38 -7.40
C HIS A 282 15.40 10.01 -7.56
N ILE A 283 14.70 9.78 -8.69
CA ILE A 283 14.15 8.46 -9.01
C ILE A 283 15.30 7.46 -9.26
N SER A 284 15.21 6.29 -8.63
CA SER A 284 16.22 5.24 -8.81
C SER A 284 16.19 4.65 -10.23
N ILE A 285 17.33 4.13 -10.68
CA ILE A 285 17.43 3.40 -11.96
C ILE A 285 16.41 2.26 -12.01
N GLY A 286 16.26 1.54 -10.89
CA GLY A 286 15.30 0.45 -10.80
C GLY A 286 13.85 0.88 -10.97
N ALA A 287 13.45 2.05 -10.43
CA ALA A 287 12.11 2.60 -10.65
C ALA A 287 11.92 3.09 -12.08
N ASN A 288 12.93 3.72 -12.69
CA ASN A 288 12.87 4.10 -14.10
C ASN A 288 12.72 2.89 -15.05
N MET A 289 13.37 1.77 -14.74
CA MET A 289 13.17 0.51 -15.48
C MET A 289 11.74 0.00 -15.37
N GLU A 290 11.18 0.09 -14.19
CA GLU A 290 9.80 -0.34 -13.93
C GLU A 290 8.77 0.61 -14.56
N LEU A 291 8.99 1.92 -14.48
CA LEU A 291 8.18 2.93 -15.19
C LEU A 291 8.10 2.61 -16.68
N TYR A 292 9.24 2.40 -17.32
CA TYR A 292 9.27 2.06 -18.74
C TYR A 292 8.56 0.76 -19.05
N ALA A 293 8.79 -0.27 -18.26
CA ALA A 293 8.13 -1.55 -18.43
C ALA A 293 6.59 -1.40 -18.33
N ARG A 294 6.10 -0.69 -17.32
CA ARG A 294 4.67 -0.51 -17.07
C ARG A 294 4.00 0.48 -18.01
N PHE A 295 4.71 1.51 -18.47
CA PHE A 295 4.21 2.46 -19.47
C PHE A 295 3.71 1.76 -20.74
N GLN A 296 4.36 0.68 -21.12
CA GLN A 296 4.05 -0.06 -22.37
C GLN A 296 2.95 -1.10 -22.23
N PHE A 297 2.59 -1.52 -21.00
CA PHE A 297 1.62 -2.60 -20.75
C PHE A 297 0.15 -2.23 -20.99
N ARG A 298 -0.18 -0.98 -21.28
CA ARG A 298 -1.56 -0.51 -21.40
C ARG A 298 -2.12 -0.51 -22.82
N GLY A 299 -1.80 -1.51 -23.63
CA GLY A 299 -2.36 -1.72 -24.96
C GLY A 299 -2.67 -3.19 -25.23
N ASN A 300 -3.95 -3.52 -25.33
CA ASN A 300 -4.54 -4.70 -25.98
C ASN A 300 -3.72 -6.01 -26.02
N GLY A 301 -3.31 -6.54 -24.87
CA GLY A 301 -2.98 -7.97 -24.75
C GLY A 301 -1.82 -8.56 -25.56
N LEU A 302 -1.18 -7.82 -26.43
CA LEU A 302 -0.06 -8.27 -27.24
C LEU A 302 1.26 -7.92 -26.56
N TRP A 303 1.76 -8.86 -25.80
CA TRP A 303 3.07 -8.84 -25.16
C TRP A 303 4.19 -9.05 -26.16
N THR A 304 4.95 -8.02 -26.48
CA THR A 304 6.34 -8.24 -26.90
C THR A 304 7.23 -7.92 -25.70
N PRO A 305 7.89 -8.93 -25.12
CA PRO A 305 8.78 -8.67 -24.00
C PRO A 305 9.93 -7.75 -24.46
N LEU A 306 10.09 -6.62 -23.78
CA LEU A 306 11.27 -5.79 -23.95
C LEU A 306 12.50 -6.59 -23.55
N THR A 307 13.55 -6.52 -24.34
CA THR A 307 14.82 -7.09 -23.96
C THR A 307 15.33 -6.44 -22.69
N ARG A 308 16.08 -7.17 -21.88
CA ARG A 308 16.71 -6.67 -20.66
C ARG A 308 17.59 -5.43 -20.94
N LEU A 309 18.20 -5.38 -22.11
CA LEU A 309 19.03 -4.28 -22.61
C LEU A 309 18.22 -3.00 -22.82
N GLU A 310 17.06 -3.06 -23.46
CA GLU A 310 16.21 -1.88 -23.69
C GLU A 310 15.79 -1.23 -22.38
N ARG A 311 15.42 -2.03 -21.38
CA ARG A 311 15.07 -1.54 -20.03
C ARG A 311 16.24 -0.83 -19.35
N ILE A 312 17.46 -1.37 -19.50
CA ILE A 312 18.68 -0.79 -18.93
C ILE A 312 19.02 0.53 -19.64
N CYS A 313 18.99 0.57 -20.97
CA CYS A 313 19.30 1.78 -21.74
C CYS A 313 18.37 2.95 -21.39
N VAL A 314 17.05 2.70 -21.31
CA VAL A 314 16.08 3.74 -20.98
C VAL A 314 16.22 4.21 -19.53
N ALA A 315 16.50 3.30 -18.61
CA ALA A 315 16.70 3.64 -17.21
C ALA A 315 17.97 4.48 -16.98
N LEU A 316 19.06 4.14 -17.66
CA LEU A 316 20.31 4.92 -17.62
C LEU A 316 20.12 6.31 -18.22
N TYR A 317 19.41 6.42 -19.34
CA TYR A 317 19.12 7.71 -19.97
C TYR A 317 18.28 8.61 -19.04
N GLY A 318 17.20 8.08 -18.45
CA GLY A 318 16.38 8.81 -17.50
C GLY A 318 17.16 9.31 -16.27
N SER A 319 18.09 8.48 -15.77
CA SER A 319 18.95 8.84 -14.63
C SER A 319 20.03 9.87 -14.96
N LEU A 320 20.49 9.92 -16.22
CA LEU A 320 21.47 10.91 -16.69
C LEU A 320 20.83 12.29 -16.90
N VAL A 321 19.61 12.32 -17.43
CA VAL A 321 18.89 13.59 -17.69
C VAL A 321 18.44 14.27 -16.40
N GLY A 322 18.09 13.50 -15.35
CA GLY A 322 17.72 14.05 -14.03
C GLY A 322 18.89 14.62 -13.22
N ARG A 323 20.15 14.47 -13.68
CA ARG A 323 21.36 15.01 -13.02
C ARG A 323 21.93 16.26 -13.68
N THR A 324 21.41 16.68 -14.83
CA THR A 324 21.90 17.85 -15.57
C THR A 324 21.14 19.14 -15.25
N GLY A 325 20.42 19.19 -14.15
CA GLY A 325 19.64 20.33 -13.67
C GLY A 325 20.21 21.01 -12.40
N ASP A 326 21.51 20.79 -12.09
CA ASP A 326 22.28 21.56 -11.11
C ASP A 326 23.24 22.50 -11.78
#